data_37a562ef37457530e2911d432c3a870f
#
_entry.id   37a562ef37457530e2911d432c3a870f
#
_cell.length_a   1.000
_cell.length_b   1.000
_cell.length_c   1.000
_cell.angle_alpha   90.00
_cell.angle_beta   90.00
_cell.angle_gamma   90.00
#
_symmetry.space_group_name_H-M   'P 1'
#
loop_
_entity.id
_entity.type
_entity.pdbx_description
1 polymer ?
#
loop_
_entity_poly.entity_id
_entity_poly.type
_entity_poly.pdbx_seq_one_letter_code
_entity_poly.pdbx_strand_id
1 'polypeptide(L)'
;DRDRALFGVCLYTACRINEACTIKTNDVYNRKGIVRDQLIIRKSSTKGKLATRTIPIIEDLRLLLVKYFPTPRTYNLFSGRGAKGHINPDYAAQILRKACYKLGLEGVSTHSFRRTALTQMSSAGIPLRVIQEISGHRTLDELQKYLEVSEEQVRGAVASLTMISHLGKPAYHEITNIPFELKESNLNLEDNVSKYSID
;
A
#
# COMPACT_ATOMS: atom_id res chain seq x y z
N ASP A 1 -4.72 9.31 12.66
CA ASP A 1 -3.52 8.50 12.36
C ASP A 1 -3.85 7.00 12.22
N ARG A 2 -4.70 6.42 13.11
CA ARG A 2 -5.10 4.99 13.02
C ARG A 2 -5.62 4.61 11.63
N ASP A 3 -6.58 5.36 11.11
CA ASP A 3 -7.23 5.01 9.85
C ASP A 3 -6.28 5.16 8.66
N ARG A 4 -5.39 6.16 8.70
CA ARG A 4 -4.31 6.29 7.70
C ARG A 4 -3.35 5.11 7.75
N ALA A 5 -2.92 4.68 8.94
CA ALA A 5 -2.06 3.51 9.09
C ALA A 5 -2.76 2.23 8.63
N LEU A 6 -4.05 2.04 8.94
CA LEU A 6 -4.84 0.87 8.52
C LEU A 6 -4.90 0.77 6.98
N PHE A 7 -5.26 1.85 6.30
CA PHE A 7 -5.36 1.85 4.84
C PHE A 7 -3.98 1.87 4.17
N GLY A 8 -2.97 2.49 4.80
CA GLY A 8 -1.57 2.40 4.38
C GLY A 8 -1.07 0.95 4.39
N VAL A 9 -1.38 0.19 5.45
CA VAL A 9 -1.07 -1.25 5.49
C VAL A 9 -1.74 -1.98 4.32
N CYS A 10 -3.02 -1.71 4.01
CA CYS A 10 -3.69 -2.33 2.87
C CYS A 10 -3.00 -2.01 1.54
N LEU A 11 -2.58 -0.76 1.34
CA LEU A 11 -1.91 -0.30 0.12
C LEU A 11 -0.52 -0.91 -0.03
N TYR A 12 0.35 -0.68 0.94
CA TYR A 12 1.78 -1.00 0.83
C TYR A 12 2.12 -2.48 1.05
N THR A 13 1.16 -3.29 1.51
CA THR A 13 1.33 -4.75 1.62
C THR A 13 0.40 -5.54 0.71
N ALA A 14 -0.42 -4.87 -0.08
CA ALA A 14 -1.47 -5.48 -0.90
C ALA A 14 -2.37 -6.46 -0.11
N CYS A 15 -2.48 -6.34 1.22
CA CYS A 15 -3.29 -7.24 2.03
C CYS A 15 -4.79 -6.91 1.94
N ARG A 16 -5.63 -7.89 2.29
CA ARG A 16 -7.07 -7.68 2.41
C ARG A 16 -7.40 -6.93 3.69
N ILE A 17 -8.48 -6.17 3.71
CA ILE A 17 -8.91 -5.41 4.91
C ILE A 17 -9.05 -6.31 6.14
N ASN A 18 -9.56 -7.54 6.00
CA ASN A 18 -9.63 -8.52 7.10
C ASN A 18 -8.25 -8.85 7.66
N GLU A 19 -7.26 -9.03 6.78
CA GLU A 19 -5.89 -9.31 7.18
C GLU A 19 -5.32 -8.12 7.95
N ALA A 20 -5.48 -6.89 7.42
CA ALA A 20 -5.04 -5.67 8.09
C ALA A 20 -5.68 -5.49 9.47
N CYS A 21 -7.00 -5.66 9.59
CA CYS A 21 -7.72 -5.50 10.86
C CYS A 21 -7.25 -6.46 11.96
N THR A 22 -6.70 -7.62 11.59
CA THR A 22 -6.30 -8.68 12.53
C THR A 22 -4.80 -8.74 12.83
N ILE A 23 -4.01 -7.81 12.29
CA ILE A 23 -2.57 -7.69 12.58
C ILE A 23 -2.36 -7.46 14.07
N LYS A 24 -1.35 -8.13 14.62
CA LYS A 24 -0.95 -7.94 16.02
C LYS A 24 0.08 -6.83 16.15
N THR A 25 0.05 -6.09 17.22
CA THR A 25 1.03 -5.02 17.47
C THR A 25 2.47 -5.51 17.41
N ASN A 26 2.71 -6.73 17.90
CA ASN A 26 4.04 -7.34 17.86
C ASN A 26 4.48 -7.81 16.46
N ASP A 27 3.58 -7.88 15.49
CA ASP A 27 3.90 -8.20 14.09
C ASP A 27 4.46 -7.00 13.34
N VAL A 28 4.34 -5.80 13.93
CA VAL A 28 4.75 -4.51 13.34
C VAL A 28 5.81 -3.82 14.19
N TYR A 29 5.68 -3.85 15.52
CA TYR A 29 6.63 -3.20 16.42
C TYR A 29 7.40 -4.23 17.26
N ASN A 30 8.64 -3.88 17.57
CA ASN A 30 9.44 -4.65 18.55
C ASN A 30 9.01 -4.32 19.99
N ARG A 31 9.69 -4.93 20.99
CA ARG A 31 9.41 -4.68 22.41
C ARG A 31 9.64 -3.23 22.84
N LYS A 32 10.54 -2.51 22.15
CA LYS A 32 10.87 -1.10 22.42
C LYS A 32 9.89 -0.13 21.74
N GLY A 33 8.88 -0.61 20.99
CA GLY A 33 7.95 0.22 20.26
C GLY A 33 8.47 0.73 18.91
N ILE A 34 9.62 0.24 18.45
CA ILE A 34 10.20 0.61 17.16
C ILE A 34 9.55 -0.24 16.07
N VAL A 35 9.20 0.40 14.94
CA VAL A 35 8.69 -0.30 13.75
C VAL A 35 9.75 -1.27 13.24
N ARG A 36 9.35 -2.53 12.98
CA ARG A 36 10.22 -3.57 12.43
C ARG A 36 10.52 -3.26 10.95
N ASP A 37 11.52 -3.95 10.40
CA ASP A 37 11.83 -3.87 8.97
C ASP A 37 10.82 -4.66 8.12
N GLN A 38 10.09 -5.57 8.74
CA GLN A 38 9.12 -6.43 8.08
C GLN A 38 7.84 -6.54 8.91
N LEU A 39 6.71 -6.56 8.21
CA LEU A 39 5.37 -6.79 8.76
C LEU A 39 4.97 -8.25 8.54
N ILE A 40 4.38 -8.89 9.55
CA ILE A 40 3.95 -10.28 9.49
C ILE A 40 2.44 -10.35 9.32
N ILE A 41 1.97 -10.96 8.23
CA ILE A 41 0.56 -11.31 8.01
C ILE A 41 0.42 -12.80 8.29
N ARG A 42 -0.21 -13.11 9.42
CA ARG A 42 -0.29 -14.48 9.92
C ARG A 42 -1.26 -15.34 9.11
N LYS A 43 -0.95 -16.61 8.93
CA LYS A 43 -1.82 -17.62 8.31
C LYS A 43 -3.24 -17.61 8.90
N SER A 44 -3.40 -17.43 10.20
CA SER A 44 -4.70 -17.37 10.88
C SER A 44 -5.58 -16.20 10.42
N SER A 45 -5.00 -15.16 9.87
CA SER A 45 -5.68 -13.96 9.38
C SER A 45 -6.07 -14.06 7.90
N THR A 46 -5.54 -15.04 7.16
CA THR A 46 -5.77 -15.18 5.72
C THR A 46 -7.00 -16.02 5.40
N LYS A 47 -7.75 -15.65 4.36
CA LYS A 47 -8.86 -16.47 3.83
C LYS A 47 -8.27 -17.78 3.30
N GLY A 48 -8.78 -18.92 3.80
CA GLY A 48 -8.27 -20.25 3.43
C GLY A 48 -7.02 -20.69 4.18
N LYS A 49 -6.51 -19.92 5.17
CA LYS A 49 -5.36 -20.25 6.04
C LYS A 49 -4.13 -20.72 5.24
N LEU A 50 -3.80 -20.03 4.14
CA LEU A 50 -2.79 -20.48 3.18
C LEU A 50 -1.39 -20.49 3.78
N ALA A 51 -0.83 -19.32 4.05
CA ALA A 51 0.53 -19.18 4.60
C ALA A 51 0.68 -17.89 5.42
N THR A 52 1.66 -17.87 6.30
CA THR A 52 2.15 -16.61 6.89
C THR A 52 3.04 -15.92 5.86
N ARG A 53 2.84 -14.63 5.65
CA ARG A 53 3.63 -13.79 4.76
C ARG A 53 4.39 -12.75 5.57
N THR A 54 5.60 -12.48 5.15
CA THR A 54 6.43 -11.43 5.73
C THR A 54 6.71 -10.40 4.64
N ILE A 55 6.25 -9.17 4.84
CA ILE A 55 6.33 -8.10 3.85
C ILE A 55 7.28 -7.02 4.35
N PRO A 56 8.29 -6.62 3.57
CA PRO A 56 9.14 -5.49 3.91
C PRO A 56 8.34 -4.21 4.16
N ILE A 57 8.70 -3.45 5.17
CA ILE A 57 8.09 -2.16 5.48
C ILE A 57 8.91 -1.07 4.79
N ILE A 58 8.37 -0.51 3.72
CA ILE A 58 8.95 0.63 3.02
C ILE A 58 8.77 1.91 3.84
N GLU A 59 9.53 2.95 3.50
CA GLU A 59 9.59 4.19 4.30
C GLU A 59 8.22 4.86 4.45
N ASP A 60 7.43 4.96 3.39
CA ASP A 60 6.08 5.54 3.43
C ASP A 60 5.17 4.85 4.46
N LEU A 61 5.21 3.51 4.48
CA LEU A 61 4.46 2.75 5.48
C LEU A 61 5.04 2.94 6.89
N ARG A 62 6.36 3.00 7.00
CA ARG A 62 7.07 3.22 8.27
C ARG A 62 6.63 4.54 8.91
N LEU A 63 6.59 5.63 8.15
CA LEU A 63 6.15 6.95 8.62
C LEU A 63 4.71 6.90 9.16
N LEU A 64 3.80 6.24 8.46
CA LEU A 64 2.42 6.08 8.92
C LEU A 64 2.32 5.28 10.22
N LEU A 65 3.13 4.22 10.35
CA LEU A 65 3.15 3.37 11.53
C LEU A 65 3.80 4.09 12.73
N VAL A 66 4.91 4.82 12.52
CA VAL A 66 5.53 5.63 13.57
C VAL A 66 4.53 6.65 14.12
N LYS A 67 3.81 7.34 13.23
CA LYS A 67 2.82 8.35 13.64
C LYS A 67 1.62 7.75 14.36
N TYR A 68 1.28 6.51 14.08
CA TYR A 68 0.10 5.87 14.67
C TYR A 68 0.39 5.20 16.00
N PHE A 69 1.57 4.78 16.34
CA PHE A 69 1.87 3.89 17.48
C PHE A 69 0.75 3.85 18.55
N PRO A 70 0.10 2.68 18.78
CA PRO A 70 -1.06 2.61 19.67
C PRO A 70 -0.69 2.84 21.13
N THR A 71 -1.30 3.85 21.75
CA THR A 71 -1.08 4.18 23.16
C THR A 71 -2.44 4.20 23.89
N PRO A 72 -2.67 3.34 24.91
CA PRO A 72 -1.76 2.30 25.40
C PRO A 72 -1.57 1.16 24.38
N ARG A 73 -0.45 0.46 24.49
CA ARG A 73 -0.13 -0.66 23.59
C ARG A 73 -1.15 -1.79 23.73
N THR A 74 -1.86 -2.10 22.66
CA THR A 74 -2.87 -3.14 22.59
C THR A 74 -2.34 -4.40 21.92
N TYR A 75 -3.01 -5.55 22.15
CA TYR A 75 -2.66 -6.81 21.49
C TYR A 75 -2.86 -6.75 19.97
N ASN A 76 -4.01 -6.22 19.53
CA ASN A 76 -4.30 -5.97 18.12
C ASN A 76 -3.79 -4.60 17.73
N LEU A 77 -3.13 -4.49 16.56
CA LEU A 77 -2.60 -3.23 16.05
C LEU A 77 -3.71 -2.18 15.95
N PHE A 78 -4.80 -2.52 15.32
CA PHE A 78 -5.97 -1.66 15.15
C PHE A 78 -7.07 -2.14 16.10
N SER A 79 -7.07 -1.64 17.32
CA SER A 79 -8.05 -2.01 18.33
C SER A 79 -9.46 -1.59 17.97
N GLY A 80 -10.45 -2.37 18.41
CA GLY A 80 -11.88 -2.15 18.23
C GLY A 80 -12.66 -2.43 19.51
N ARG A 81 -13.89 -1.93 19.58
CA ARG A 81 -14.77 -2.07 20.75
C ARG A 81 -15.49 -3.43 20.83
N GLY A 82 -15.42 -4.25 19.77
CA GLY A 82 -16.10 -5.56 19.75
C GLY A 82 -15.37 -6.62 20.55
N ALA A 83 -16.03 -7.75 20.82
CA ALA A 83 -15.49 -8.89 21.58
C ALA A 83 -14.17 -9.46 21.01
N LYS A 84 -13.92 -9.29 19.72
CA LYS A 84 -12.68 -9.72 19.05
C LYS A 84 -11.49 -8.81 19.35
N GLY A 85 -11.71 -7.64 19.97
CA GLY A 85 -10.67 -6.69 20.35
C GLY A 85 -9.93 -6.00 19.20
N HIS A 86 -10.29 -6.27 17.93
CA HIS A 86 -9.77 -5.58 16.75
C HIS A 86 -10.88 -4.81 16.03
N ILE A 87 -10.49 -3.83 15.19
CA ILE A 87 -11.45 -3.10 14.37
C ILE A 87 -12.21 -4.06 13.43
N ASN A 88 -13.52 -3.88 13.33
CA ASN A 88 -14.34 -4.66 12.41
C ASN A 88 -14.10 -4.19 10.97
N PRO A 89 -13.88 -5.10 10.00
CA PRO A 89 -13.71 -4.74 8.59
C PRO A 89 -14.85 -3.94 7.98
N ASP A 90 -16.10 -4.22 8.38
CA ASP A 90 -17.26 -3.45 7.91
C ASP A 90 -17.23 -2.01 8.44
N TYR A 91 -16.78 -1.84 9.69
CA TYR A 91 -16.57 -0.51 10.24
C TYR A 91 -15.42 0.23 9.54
N ALA A 92 -14.33 -0.45 9.21
CA ALA A 92 -13.26 0.11 8.39
C ALA A 92 -13.78 0.56 7.01
N ALA A 93 -14.63 -0.26 6.36
CA ALA A 93 -15.27 0.11 5.11
C ALA A 93 -16.21 1.33 5.25
N GLN A 94 -16.90 1.48 6.39
CA GLN A 94 -17.71 2.67 6.67
C GLN A 94 -16.85 3.93 6.84
N ILE A 95 -15.72 3.82 7.54
CA ILE A 95 -14.76 4.93 7.69
C ILE A 95 -14.30 5.39 6.31
N LEU A 96 -13.88 4.45 5.44
CA LEU A 96 -13.44 4.76 4.08
C LEU A 96 -14.54 5.46 3.28
N ARG A 97 -15.75 4.91 3.26
CA ARG A 97 -16.91 5.53 2.55
C ARG A 97 -17.18 6.96 3.01
N LYS A 98 -17.15 7.22 4.32
CA LYS A 98 -17.31 8.57 4.85
C LYS A 98 -16.20 9.52 4.41
N ALA A 99 -14.96 9.04 4.36
CA ALA A 99 -13.83 9.84 3.89
C ALA A 99 -13.96 10.15 2.38
N CYS A 100 -14.28 9.14 1.56
CA CYS A 100 -14.49 9.30 0.12
C CYS A 100 -15.66 10.26 -0.18
N TYR A 101 -16.78 10.13 0.52
CA TYR A 101 -17.91 11.03 0.37
C TYR A 101 -17.53 12.50 0.63
N LYS A 102 -16.76 12.78 1.68
CA LYS A 102 -16.25 14.14 1.96
C LYS A 102 -15.33 14.70 0.89
N LEU A 103 -14.68 13.85 0.14
CA LEU A 103 -13.75 14.24 -0.93
C LEU A 103 -14.36 14.16 -2.33
N GLY A 104 -15.67 13.84 -2.45
CA GLY A 104 -16.33 13.65 -3.73
C GLY A 104 -15.80 12.47 -4.54
N LEU A 105 -15.20 11.46 -3.89
CA LEU A 105 -14.66 10.27 -4.54
C LEU A 105 -15.69 9.15 -4.59
N GLU A 106 -16.00 8.67 -5.79
CA GLU A 106 -16.92 7.55 -6.03
C GLU A 106 -16.19 6.26 -6.40
N GLY A 107 -16.85 5.11 -6.26
CA GLY A 107 -16.33 3.80 -6.67
C GLY A 107 -15.18 3.24 -5.82
N VAL A 108 -14.75 3.94 -4.77
CA VAL A 108 -13.66 3.51 -3.90
C VAL A 108 -14.17 2.55 -2.82
N SER A 109 -13.49 1.42 -2.68
CA SER A 109 -13.74 0.40 -1.66
C SER A 109 -12.45 -0.01 -0.96
N THR A 110 -12.55 -0.82 0.10
CA THR A 110 -11.37 -1.38 0.78
C THR A 110 -10.53 -2.27 -0.14
N HIS A 111 -11.10 -2.83 -1.20
CA HIS A 111 -10.38 -3.57 -2.23
C HIS A 111 -9.57 -2.67 -3.19
N SER A 112 -9.92 -1.39 -3.29
CA SER A 112 -9.23 -0.46 -4.19
C SER A 112 -7.74 -0.33 -3.84
N PHE A 113 -7.39 -0.28 -2.55
CA PHE A 113 -5.98 -0.23 -2.12
C PHE A 113 -5.18 -1.42 -2.63
N ARG A 114 -5.74 -2.63 -2.49
CA ARG A 114 -5.10 -3.86 -2.97
C ARG A 114 -5.00 -3.87 -4.50
N ARG A 115 -6.05 -3.48 -5.22
CA ARG A 115 -6.04 -3.37 -6.68
C ARG A 115 -4.95 -2.41 -7.14
N THR A 116 -4.89 -1.21 -6.55
CA THR A 116 -3.86 -0.20 -6.86
C THR A 116 -2.46 -0.77 -6.66
N ALA A 117 -2.18 -1.42 -5.51
CA ALA A 117 -0.88 -2.04 -5.27
C ALA A 117 -0.52 -3.11 -6.32
N LEU A 118 -1.47 -3.97 -6.68
CA LEU A 118 -1.25 -5.02 -7.68
C LEU A 118 -0.99 -4.42 -9.07
N THR A 119 -1.80 -3.44 -9.47
CA THR A 119 -1.63 -2.76 -10.75
C THR A 119 -0.29 -2.03 -10.83
N GLN A 120 0.11 -1.30 -9.78
CA GLN A 120 1.39 -0.60 -9.73
C GLN A 120 2.58 -1.58 -9.84
N MET A 121 2.55 -2.70 -9.10
CA MET A 121 3.60 -3.71 -9.20
C MET A 121 3.66 -4.32 -10.60
N SER A 122 2.51 -4.61 -11.21
CA SER A 122 2.44 -5.13 -12.58
C SER A 122 2.98 -4.12 -13.59
N SER A 123 2.57 -2.86 -13.50
CA SER A 123 3.04 -1.77 -14.38
C SER A 123 4.55 -1.52 -14.23
N ALA A 124 5.09 -1.76 -13.04
CA ALA A 124 6.54 -1.72 -12.79
C ALA A 124 7.29 -2.96 -13.32
N GLY A 125 6.63 -3.87 -14.01
CA GLY A 125 7.25 -5.06 -14.59
C GLY A 125 7.63 -6.15 -13.57
N ILE A 126 7.09 -6.08 -12.34
CA ILE A 126 7.39 -7.09 -11.31
C ILE A 126 6.80 -8.44 -11.72
N PRO A 127 7.58 -9.54 -11.68
CA PRO A 127 7.09 -10.86 -12.06
C PRO A 127 5.86 -11.29 -11.27
N LEU A 128 4.87 -11.87 -11.94
CA LEU A 128 3.60 -12.29 -11.33
C LEU A 128 3.78 -13.18 -10.11
N ARG A 129 4.80 -14.03 -10.11
CA ARG A 129 5.11 -14.90 -8.97
C ARG A 129 5.51 -14.10 -7.73
N VAL A 130 6.27 -13.02 -7.90
CA VAL A 130 6.64 -12.11 -6.79
C VAL A 130 5.41 -11.38 -6.28
N ILE A 131 4.55 -10.88 -7.17
CA ILE A 131 3.29 -10.22 -6.81
C ILE A 131 2.37 -11.21 -6.06
N GLN A 132 2.34 -12.49 -6.46
CA GLN A 132 1.58 -13.52 -5.79
C GLN A 132 2.07 -13.76 -4.35
N GLU A 133 3.37 -13.83 -4.12
CA GLU A 133 3.96 -13.99 -2.78
C GLU A 133 3.60 -12.80 -1.87
N ILE A 134 3.71 -11.58 -2.36
CA ILE A 134 3.35 -10.36 -1.61
C ILE A 134 1.85 -10.37 -1.30
N SER A 135 1.02 -10.57 -2.30
CA SER A 135 -0.43 -10.43 -2.18
C SER A 135 -1.11 -11.63 -1.52
N GLY A 136 -0.50 -12.81 -1.56
CA GLY A 136 -1.06 -14.07 -1.06
C GLY A 136 -2.30 -14.52 -1.83
N HIS A 137 -2.28 -14.41 -3.16
CA HIS A 137 -3.27 -15.08 -4.01
C HIS A 137 -2.97 -16.58 -4.06
N ARG A 138 -4.03 -17.38 -4.02
CA ARG A 138 -3.91 -18.84 -4.04
C ARG A 138 -3.36 -19.33 -5.37
N THR A 139 -3.85 -18.77 -6.46
CA THR A 139 -3.45 -19.11 -7.82
C THR A 139 -3.06 -17.88 -8.61
N LEU A 140 -2.28 -18.06 -9.68
CA LEU A 140 -1.96 -16.97 -10.60
C LEU A 140 -3.20 -16.49 -11.36
N ASP A 141 -4.14 -17.39 -11.67
CA ASP A 141 -5.41 -17.04 -12.34
C ASP A 141 -6.24 -16.04 -11.52
N GLU A 142 -6.26 -16.20 -10.18
CA GLU A 142 -6.91 -15.21 -9.31
C GLU A 142 -6.21 -13.85 -9.37
N LEU A 143 -4.90 -13.84 -9.53
CA LEU A 143 -4.10 -12.61 -9.61
C LEU A 143 -4.27 -11.95 -10.98
N GLN A 144 -4.24 -12.70 -12.07
CA GLN A 144 -4.36 -12.20 -13.44
C GLN A 144 -5.64 -11.39 -13.68
N LYS A 145 -6.72 -11.68 -12.96
CA LYS A 145 -7.98 -10.90 -13.02
C LYS A 145 -7.83 -9.42 -12.65
N TYR A 146 -6.75 -9.05 -12.00
CA TYR A 146 -6.44 -7.68 -11.57
C TYR A 146 -5.38 -7.00 -12.43
N LEU A 147 -4.83 -7.71 -13.43
CA LEU A 147 -3.67 -7.27 -14.18
C LEU A 147 -4.02 -7.17 -15.66
N GLU A 148 -3.90 -5.98 -16.19
CA GLU A 148 -3.97 -5.70 -17.61
C GLU A 148 -2.55 -5.57 -18.14
N VAL A 149 -2.28 -6.12 -19.32
CA VAL A 149 -0.98 -5.98 -19.98
C VAL A 149 -1.05 -4.72 -20.86
N SER A 150 -0.16 -3.75 -20.61
CA SER A 150 -0.08 -2.55 -21.43
C SER A 150 0.76 -2.79 -22.69
N GLU A 151 0.51 -2.00 -23.74
CA GLU A 151 1.34 -2.03 -24.95
C GLU A 151 2.81 -1.71 -24.65
N GLU A 152 3.09 -0.85 -23.69
CA GLU A 152 4.44 -0.51 -23.26
C GLU A 152 5.16 -1.70 -22.66
N GLN A 153 4.47 -2.51 -21.85
CA GLN A 153 5.01 -3.74 -21.29
C GLN A 153 5.36 -4.75 -22.40
N VAL A 154 4.50 -4.87 -23.42
CA VAL A 154 4.76 -5.73 -24.58
C VAL A 154 5.97 -5.24 -25.35
N ARG A 155 6.06 -3.93 -25.64
CA ARG A 155 7.22 -3.33 -26.34
C ARG A 155 8.51 -3.52 -25.55
N GLY A 156 8.49 -3.27 -24.24
CA GLY A 156 9.63 -3.44 -23.36
C GLY A 156 10.11 -4.90 -23.31
N ALA A 157 9.17 -5.84 -23.22
CA ALA A 157 9.49 -7.26 -23.25
C ALA A 157 10.16 -7.68 -24.56
N VAL A 158 9.63 -7.22 -25.71
CA VAL A 158 10.23 -7.51 -27.02
C VAL A 158 11.58 -6.82 -27.17
N ALA A 159 11.73 -5.57 -26.71
CA ALA A 159 12.99 -4.85 -26.75
C ALA A 159 14.10 -5.53 -25.94
N SER A 160 13.76 -6.28 -24.88
CA SER A 160 14.75 -7.04 -24.11
C SER A 160 15.38 -8.22 -24.86
N LEU A 161 14.80 -8.63 -26.00
CA LEU A 161 15.32 -9.68 -26.87
C LEU A 161 16.40 -9.20 -27.85
N THR A 162 16.82 -7.94 -27.79
CA THR A 162 17.79 -7.35 -28.70
C THR A 162 19.14 -8.00 -28.54
N MET A 163 19.55 -8.82 -29.52
CA MET A 163 20.87 -9.46 -29.58
C MET A 163 21.85 -8.78 -30.56
N ILE A 164 21.35 -7.84 -31.39
CA ILE A 164 22.09 -7.33 -32.57
C ILE A 164 22.41 -5.84 -32.44
N SER A 165 21.78 -5.10 -31.54
CA SER A 165 22.05 -3.67 -31.40
C SER A 165 23.41 -3.44 -30.71
N HIS A 166 24.31 -2.73 -31.35
CA HIS A 166 25.63 -2.34 -30.83
C HIS A 166 25.54 -1.33 -29.66
N LEU A 167 24.35 -0.88 -29.28
CA LEU A 167 24.08 0.06 -28.21
C LEU A 167 23.84 -0.60 -26.85
N GLY A 168 24.06 -1.88 -26.72
CA GLY A 168 24.33 -2.71 -25.53
C GLY A 168 23.80 -2.31 -24.15
N LYS A 169 22.83 -1.39 -24.04
CA LYS A 169 22.15 -1.08 -22.77
C LYS A 169 20.71 -1.55 -22.87
N PRO A 170 20.26 -2.48 -22.03
CA PRO A 170 18.85 -2.81 -21.97
C PRO A 170 18.08 -1.55 -21.59
N ALA A 171 17.04 -1.24 -22.36
CA ALA A 171 16.15 -0.08 -22.16
C ALA A 171 15.50 -0.01 -20.74
N TYR A 172 15.67 -1.07 -19.96
CA TYR A 172 15.20 -1.13 -18.57
C TYR A 172 15.96 -0.20 -17.60
N HIS A 173 17.19 0.22 -17.90
CA HIS A 173 17.95 1.12 -17.03
C HIS A 173 17.53 2.58 -17.15
N GLU A 174 16.85 2.98 -18.21
CA GLU A 174 16.41 4.37 -18.37
C GLU A 174 15.05 4.64 -17.72
N ILE A 175 14.23 3.60 -17.47
CA ILE A 175 12.92 3.77 -16.81
C ILE A 175 13.06 3.88 -15.29
N THR A 176 14.17 3.39 -14.71
CA THR A 176 14.44 3.49 -13.27
C THR A 176 15.12 4.78 -12.84
N ASN A 177 15.58 5.59 -13.78
CA ASN A 177 16.18 6.89 -13.53
C ASN A 177 15.29 8.04 -14.00
N ILE A 178 14.01 8.02 -13.71
CA ILE A 178 13.24 9.26 -13.63
C ILE A 178 13.62 9.85 -12.28
N PRO A 179 14.42 10.93 -12.23
CA PRO A 179 14.61 11.65 -10.98
C PRO A 179 13.22 12.14 -10.60
N PHE A 180 12.78 11.78 -9.43
CA PHE A 180 11.65 12.44 -8.79
C PHE A 180 12.14 13.83 -8.39
N GLU A 181 12.38 14.68 -9.36
CA GLU A 181 12.47 16.10 -9.16
C GLU A 181 11.07 16.57 -8.76
N LEU A 182 10.87 16.66 -7.46
CA LEU A 182 9.90 17.59 -6.92
C LEU A 182 10.21 18.96 -7.56
N LYS A 183 9.49 19.32 -8.60
CA LYS A 183 9.35 20.73 -8.98
C LYS A 183 8.78 21.40 -7.74
N GLU A 184 9.63 22.03 -6.97
CA GLU A 184 9.25 23.13 -6.09
C GLU A 184 8.62 24.21 -6.98
N SER A 185 7.33 24.06 -7.25
CA SER A 185 6.54 25.18 -7.70
C SER A 185 6.45 26.12 -6.51
N ASN A 186 7.20 27.23 -6.61
CA ASN A 186 7.12 28.40 -5.78
C ASN A 186 5.65 28.73 -5.45
N LEU A 187 5.18 28.28 -4.31
CA LEU A 187 4.04 28.85 -3.62
C LEU A 187 4.63 29.94 -2.69
N ASN A 188 4.82 31.11 -3.27
CA ASN A 188 4.94 32.34 -2.50
C ASN A 188 3.66 32.53 -1.69
N LEU A 189 3.69 32.09 -0.43
CA LEU A 189 2.67 32.32 0.59
C LEU A 189 3.02 33.55 1.43
N GLU A 190 3.40 34.64 0.78
CA GLU A 190 3.65 35.92 1.47
C GLU A 190 2.93 37.08 0.77
N ASP A 191 1.64 36.99 0.46
CA ASP A 191 0.90 38.19 0.07
C ASP A 191 -0.62 38.04 0.19
N ASN A 192 -1.14 37.55 1.33
CA ASN A 192 -2.60 37.67 1.56
C ASN A 192 -3.00 37.65 3.07
N VAL A 193 -2.27 38.36 3.93
CA VAL A 193 -2.72 38.59 5.32
C VAL A 193 -3.05 40.07 5.56
N SER A 194 -3.51 40.81 4.59
CA SER A 194 -3.84 42.20 4.75
C SER A 194 -5.14 42.65 4.09
N LYS A 195 -6.20 41.88 4.17
CA LYS A 195 -7.52 42.38 3.74
C LYS A 195 -8.67 41.67 4.42
N TYR A 196 -8.77 41.65 5.73
CA TYR A 196 -10.05 41.54 6.45
C TYR A 196 -9.90 42.06 7.86
N SER A 197 -9.74 43.41 8.00
CA SER A 197 -10.20 44.14 9.16
C SER A 197 -11.65 44.48 8.91
N ILE A 198 -12.52 43.99 9.72
CA ILE A 198 -13.90 44.43 9.75
C ILE A 198 -14.08 45.27 10.98
N ASP A 199 -14.51 46.52 10.75
CA ASP A 199 -15.18 47.35 11.74
C ASP A 199 -16.45 46.70 12.26
#